data_e50b3f5a88fc942d8dbf8016bc7ca45e
#
_entry.id   e50b3f5a88fc942d8dbf8016bc7ca45e
#
_cell.length_a   1.000
_cell.length_b   1.000
_cell.length_c   1.000
_cell.angle_alpha   90.00
_cell.angle_beta   90.00
_cell.angle_gamma   90.00
#
_symmetry.space_group_name_H-M   'P 1'
#
loop_
_entity.id
_entity.type
_entity.pdbx_description
1 polymer ?
#
loop_
_entity_poly.entity_id
_entity_poly.type
_entity_poly.pdbx_seq_one_letter_code
_entity_poly.pdbx_strand_id
1 'polypeptide(L)'
;MDKPSHSKPGPLAGVRILDLTGVVFGPLATQILGDMGAEIIKVEGLAGDGMRANGVSQRRGMSSIFLAVNRNKRSVALDLKTEQGRALLRRMIPSADIFVHNMRTQAIERLGFGYEEVRALHPSVIYCAATGFGQDGPHRDRPAFDDIIQSACGLTALNGIGHAAPDYVPSLIADKTAGLALATAMLGALVCKDRTGVGQYVEVPMFETLTSFVLAEHLGGLTFDGSTQPAGYQRILTGGRRPARTADGFIAMLPYTEKHWNAFFAFVDRSDLAAKYDMSDRHQRNARIAELYGDMHSITPSRTTAEWVACCEALDVPCTPIYALEELVDHPHLKAVDFFETVEHPTEGRIRRVRPTARFSETPLSVRSEA
;
A
#
# COMPACT_ATOMS: atom_id res chain seq x y z
N MET A 1 15.68 -24.97 29.39
CA MET A 1 15.98 -25.23 27.95
C MET A 1 14.63 -25.42 27.27
N ASP A 2 14.05 -24.31 26.81
CA ASP A 2 12.82 -24.33 26.02
C ASP A 2 13.14 -24.90 24.64
N LYS A 3 12.39 -25.94 24.24
CA LYS A 3 12.45 -26.48 22.88
C LYS A 3 12.11 -25.37 21.89
N PRO A 4 12.88 -25.21 20.79
CA PRO A 4 12.48 -24.29 19.74
C PRO A 4 11.06 -24.71 19.28
N SER A 5 10.09 -23.82 19.42
CA SER A 5 8.78 -24.02 18.84
C SER A 5 8.99 -24.13 17.32
N HIS A 6 8.81 -25.30 16.75
CA HIS A 6 8.76 -25.46 15.30
C HIS A 6 7.55 -24.67 14.83
N SER A 7 7.75 -23.38 14.51
CA SER A 7 6.72 -22.60 13.84
C SER A 7 6.38 -23.31 12.54
N LYS A 8 5.08 -23.56 12.32
CA LYS A 8 4.61 -24.12 11.04
C LYS A 8 5.22 -23.29 9.88
N PRO A 9 5.64 -23.93 8.79
CA PRO A 9 6.18 -23.20 7.64
C PRO A 9 5.11 -22.28 7.06
N GLY A 10 5.52 -21.09 6.58
CA GLY A 10 4.61 -20.17 5.90
C GLY A 10 4.12 -20.72 4.55
N PRO A 11 3.09 -20.09 3.95
CA PRO A 11 2.46 -20.62 2.72
C PRO A 11 3.39 -20.66 1.51
N LEU A 12 4.50 -19.90 1.52
CA LEU A 12 5.52 -19.89 0.46
C LEU A 12 6.83 -20.54 0.87
N ALA A 13 6.80 -21.44 1.86
CA ALA A 13 8.00 -22.20 2.24
C ALA A 13 8.53 -23.01 1.04
N GLY A 14 9.82 -22.88 0.75
CA GLY A 14 10.47 -23.52 -0.40
C GLY A 14 10.57 -22.65 -1.65
N VAL A 15 9.80 -21.55 -1.73
CA VAL A 15 9.92 -20.57 -2.83
C VAL A 15 11.14 -19.69 -2.60
N ARG A 16 11.97 -19.52 -3.63
CA ARG A 16 13.15 -18.63 -3.62
C ARG A 16 12.98 -17.48 -4.61
N ILE A 17 13.29 -16.27 -4.17
CA ILE A 17 13.16 -15.03 -4.94
C ILE A 17 14.52 -14.32 -5.00
N LEU A 18 15.00 -14.04 -6.21
CA LEU A 18 16.11 -13.10 -6.43
C LEU A 18 15.53 -11.70 -6.60
N ASP A 19 15.77 -10.86 -5.62
CA ASP A 19 15.24 -9.51 -5.49
C ASP A 19 16.29 -8.47 -5.88
N LEU A 20 16.23 -7.95 -7.11
CA LEU A 20 17.07 -6.87 -7.61
C LEU A 20 16.35 -5.51 -7.50
N THR A 21 15.34 -5.42 -6.66
CA THR A 21 14.57 -4.18 -6.50
C THR A 21 15.19 -3.25 -5.47
N GLY A 22 14.90 -1.96 -5.60
CA GLY A 22 15.30 -0.93 -4.64
C GLY A 22 14.14 0.03 -4.36
N VAL A 23 14.35 0.95 -3.45
CA VAL A 23 13.41 1.97 -2.97
C VAL A 23 12.28 1.35 -2.13
N VAL A 24 11.02 1.40 -2.56
CA VAL A 24 9.87 0.90 -1.78
C VAL A 24 9.00 -0.07 -2.58
N PHE A 25 8.68 0.24 -3.81
CA PHE A 25 7.78 -0.54 -4.67
C PHE A 25 8.07 -2.04 -4.65
N GLY A 26 9.22 -2.44 -5.19
CA GLY A 26 9.64 -3.83 -5.24
C GLY A 26 9.97 -4.42 -3.87
N PRO A 27 10.75 -3.71 -3.01
CA PRO A 27 11.09 -4.20 -1.69
C PRO A 27 9.89 -4.52 -0.80
N LEU A 28 8.81 -3.75 -0.86
CA LEU A 28 7.57 -4.04 -0.14
C LEU A 28 6.93 -5.35 -0.64
N ALA A 29 6.88 -5.54 -1.96
CA ALA A 29 6.31 -6.75 -2.54
C ALA A 29 7.09 -8.00 -2.11
N THR A 30 8.42 -7.97 -2.22
CA THR A 30 9.26 -9.11 -1.84
C THR A 30 9.26 -9.34 -0.33
N GLN A 31 9.14 -8.29 0.50
CA GLN A 31 8.93 -8.46 1.95
C GLN A 31 7.64 -9.20 2.26
N ILE A 32 6.52 -8.86 1.61
CA ILE A 32 5.24 -9.55 1.80
C ILE A 32 5.39 -11.04 1.53
N LEU A 33 6.08 -11.42 0.45
CA LEU A 33 6.34 -12.83 0.14
C LEU A 33 7.32 -13.45 1.15
N GLY A 34 8.28 -12.67 1.64
CA GLY A 34 9.18 -13.08 2.74
C GLY A 34 8.42 -13.38 4.02
N ASP A 35 7.48 -12.53 4.42
CA ASP A 35 6.60 -12.75 5.57
C ASP A 35 5.73 -14.03 5.39
N MET A 36 5.39 -14.37 4.15
CA MET A 36 4.71 -15.60 3.77
C MET A 36 5.61 -16.85 3.77
N GLY A 37 6.90 -16.71 4.02
CA GLY A 37 7.82 -17.85 4.13
C GLY A 37 8.79 -18.03 2.97
N ALA A 38 8.71 -17.25 1.90
CA ALA A 38 9.67 -17.30 0.81
C ALA A 38 11.09 -16.92 1.28
N GLU A 39 12.12 -17.55 0.69
CA GLU A 39 13.51 -17.14 0.84
C GLU A 39 13.80 -15.99 -0.12
N ILE A 40 14.08 -14.81 0.42
CA ILE A 40 14.38 -13.61 -0.38
C ILE A 40 15.88 -13.36 -0.36
N ILE A 41 16.51 -13.35 -1.52
CA ILE A 41 17.91 -12.95 -1.70
C ILE A 41 17.92 -11.59 -2.39
N LYS A 42 18.16 -10.55 -1.62
CA LYS A 42 18.25 -9.17 -2.12
C LYS A 42 19.64 -8.93 -2.70
N VAL A 43 19.71 -8.69 -4.01
CA VAL A 43 20.93 -8.35 -4.72
C VAL A 43 21.07 -6.84 -4.80
N GLU A 44 22.09 -6.30 -4.15
CA GLU A 44 22.35 -4.86 -4.07
C GLU A 44 23.66 -4.52 -4.79
N GLY A 45 23.76 -3.31 -5.34
CA GLY A 45 25.05 -2.77 -5.74
C GLY A 45 25.96 -2.53 -4.52
N LEU A 46 27.26 -2.25 -4.74
CA LEU A 46 28.21 -2.03 -3.65
C LEU A 46 27.85 -0.86 -2.73
N ALA A 47 27.09 0.11 -3.22
CA ALA A 47 26.59 1.24 -2.42
C ALA A 47 25.34 0.89 -1.57
N GLY A 48 24.75 -0.28 -1.78
CA GLY A 48 23.48 -0.68 -1.19
C GLY A 48 22.25 -0.06 -1.86
N ASP A 49 21.09 -0.38 -1.34
CA ASP A 49 19.82 0.25 -1.72
C ASP A 49 19.80 1.73 -1.27
N GLY A 50 19.30 2.63 -2.11
CA GLY A 50 19.20 4.05 -1.78
C GLY A 50 18.40 4.33 -0.51
N MET A 51 17.42 3.47 -0.18
CA MET A 51 16.65 3.62 1.06
C MET A 51 17.46 3.37 2.34
N ARG A 52 18.62 2.77 2.26
CA ARG A 52 19.53 2.65 3.42
C ARG A 52 19.93 4.01 4.01
N ALA A 53 19.91 5.07 3.19
CA ALA A 53 20.27 6.43 3.60
C ALA A 53 19.07 7.37 3.81
N ASN A 54 17.85 6.97 3.39
CA ASN A 54 16.67 7.83 3.43
C ASN A 54 15.77 7.50 4.63
N GLY A 55 15.47 8.52 5.43
CA GLY A 55 14.69 8.41 6.64
C GLY A 55 15.54 8.50 7.91
N VAL A 56 14.90 8.33 9.07
CA VAL A 56 15.60 8.34 10.36
C VAL A 56 16.45 7.09 10.51
N SER A 57 17.67 7.22 10.95
CA SER A 57 18.59 6.10 11.23
C SER A 57 19.42 6.36 12.50
N GLN A 58 19.67 5.31 13.27
CA GLN A 58 20.62 5.37 14.38
C GLN A 58 22.04 5.18 13.87
N ARG A 59 22.23 4.29 12.89
CA ARG A 59 23.50 4.02 12.21
C ARG A 59 23.37 4.22 10.72
N ARG A 60 24.46 4.62 10.08
CA ARG A 60 24.52 4.76 8.63
C ARG A 60 24.18 3.44 7.93
N GLY A 61 23.25 3.49 6.99
CA GLY A 61 22.89 2.33 6.16
C GLY A 61 21.68 1.50 6.67
N MET A 62 21.10 1.89 7.81
CA MET A 62 19.91 1.22 8.39
C MET A 62 18.81 2.25 8.71
N SER A 63 18.26 2.85 7.66
CA SER A 63 17.16 3.80 7.83
C SER A 63 15.86 3.10 8.23
N SER A 64 14.96 3.85 8.87
CA SER A 64 13.62 3.38 9.25
C SER A 64 12.82 2.85 8.06
N ILE A 65 12.95 3.45 6.86
CA ILE A 65 12.27 2.98 5.65
C ILE A 65 12.87 1.65 5.18
N PHE A 66 14.21 1.55 5.16
CA PHE A 66 14.88 0.30 4.79
C PHE A 66 14.47 -0.85 5.71
N LEU A 67 14.50 -0.62 7.03
CA LEU A 67 14.07 -1.60 8.04
C LEU A 67 12.60 -2.02 7.84
N ALA A 68 11.73 -1.07 7.45
CA ALA A 68 10.30 -1.33 7.31
C ALA A 68 9.95 -2.23 6.11
N VAL A 69 10.77 -2.26 5.03
CA VAL A 69 10.43 -2.96 3.78
C VAL A 69 11.45 -4.04 3.38
N ASN A 70 12.40 -4.41 4.26
CA ASN A 70 13.44 -5.39 3.91
C ASN A 70 13.64 -6.52 4.94
N ARG A 71 12.78 -6.66 5.93
CA ARG A 71 12.83 -7.83 6.84
C ARG A 71 12.62 -9.14 6.05
N ASN A 72 13.05 -10.24 6.61
CA ASN A 72 13.02 -11.57 5.98
C ASN A 72 13.85 -11.70 4.69
N LYS A 73 14.82 -10.79 4.47
CA LYS A 73 15.70 -10.82 3.31
C LYS A 73 17.15 -11.08 3.73
N ARG A 74 17.85 -11.84 2.89
CA ARG A 74 19.31 -11.98 2.96
C ARG A 74 19.91 -11.10 1.87
N SER A 75 20.80 -10.19 2.24
CA SER A 75 21.45 -9.29 1.28
C SER A 75 22.74 -9.88 0.75
N VAL A 76 23.00 -9.67 -0.55
CA VAL A 76 24.28 -9.90 -1.21
C VAL A 76 24.65 -8.68 -2.05
N ALA A 77 25.86 -8.16 -1.85
CA ALA A 77 26.38 -7.04 -2.63
C ALA A 77 27.15 -7.57 -3.86
N LEU A 78 26.68 -7.19 -5.07
CA LEU A 78 27.31 -7.57 -6.34
C LEU A 78 27.54 -6.32 -7.21
N ASP A 79 28.75 -6.18 -7.74
CA ASP A 79 28.99 -5.18 -8.79
C ASP A 79 28.66 -5.76 -10.16
N LEU A 80 27.42 -5.55 -10.60
CA LEU A 80 26.95 -6.02 -11.90
C LEU A 80 27.57 -5.29 -13.10
N LYS A 81 28.38 -4.25 -12.87
CA LYS A 81 29.20 -3.63 -13.93
C LYS A 81 30.41 -4.49 -14.28
N THR A 82 30.84 -5.36 -13.39
CA THR A 82 31.96 -6.30 -13.59
C THR A 82 31.45 -7.63 -14.15
N GLU A 83 32.32 -8.32 -14.94
CA GLU A 83 31.97 -9.67 -15.43
C GLU A 83 31.84 -10.67 -14.28
N GLN A 84 32.66 -10.53 -13.26
CA GLN A 84 32.62 -11.38 -12.06
C GLN A 84 31.29 -11.28 -11.33
N GLY A 85 30.78 -10.04 -11.10
CA GLY A 85 29.47 -9.82 -10.48
C GLY A 85 28.34 -10.41 -11.32
N ARG A 86 28.38 -10.22 -12.64
CA ARG A 86 27.38 -10.81 -13.54
C ARG A 86 27.46 -12.35 -13.55
N ALA A 87 28.65 -12.93 -13.57
CA ALA A 87 28.81 -14.38 -13.52
C ALA A 87 28.26 -14.99 -12.22
N LEU A 88 28.43 -14.30 -11.08
CA LEU A 88 27.84 -14.75 -9.82
C LEU A 88 26.31 -14.72 -9.89
N LEU A 89 25.71 -13.64 -10.38
CA LEU A 89 24.23 -13.55 -10.52
C LEU A 89 23.69 -14.62 -11.47
N ARG A 90 24.34 -14.87 -12.63
CA ARG A 90 23.95 -15.97 -13.55
C ARG A 90 23.93 -17.34 -12.86
N ARG A 91 24.87 -17.59 -11.93
CA ARG A 91 24.89 -18.85 -11.16
C ARG A 91 23.77 -18.96 -10.14
N MET A 92 23.21 -17.84 -9.68
CA MET A 92 22.11 -17.84 -8.72
C MET A 92 20.75 -18.08 -9.39
N ILE A 93 20.56 -17.60 -10.62
CA ILE A 93 19.29 -17.64 -11.36
C ILE A 93 18.66 -19.05 -11.43
N PRO A 94 19.40 -20.15 -11.75
CA PRO A 94 18.79 -21.49 -11.84
C PRO A 94 18.19 -22.02 -10.53
N SER A 95 18.53 -21.40 -9.40
CA SER A 95 18.01 -21.80 -8.09
C SER A 95 16.80 -20.99 -7.63
N ALA A 96 16.32 -20.03 -8.44
CA ALA A 96 15.27 -19.11 -8.05
C ALA A 96 13.94 -19.42 -8.78
N ASP A 97 12.84 -19.34 -8.08
CA ASP A 97 11.51 -19.43 -8.66
C ASP A 97 11.11 -18.13 -9.34
N ILE A 98 11.50 -17.01 -8.71
CA ILE A 98 11.20 -15.66 -9.20
C ILE A 98 12.50 -14.87 -9.30
N PHE A 99 12.66 -14.17 -10.42
CA PHE A 99 13.63 -13.10 -10.62
C PHE A 99 12.84 -11.78 -10.74
N VAL A 100 13.05 -10.83 -9.84
CA VAL A 100 12.32 -9.56 -9.82
C VAL A 100 13.26 -8.36 -9.78
N HIS A 101 12.96 -7.34 -10.58
CA HIS A 101 13.70 -6.08 -10.61
C HIS A 101 12.76 -4.88 -10.81
N ASN A 102 13.24 -3.69 -10.42
CA ASN A 102 12.62 -2.41 -10.77
C ASN A 102 13.61 -1.46 -11.47
N MET A 103 14.59 -2.02 -12.14
CA MET A 103 15.49 -1.30 -13.02
C MET A 103 14.76 -0.97 -14.34
N ARG A 104 15.16 0.13 -14.99
CA ARG A 104 14.69 0.43 -16.35
C ARG A 104 15.06 -0.73 -17.29
N THR A 105 14.15 -1.10 -18.19
CA THR A 105 14.29 -2.23 -19.11
C THR A 105 15.62 -2.19 -19.86
N GLN A 106 15.96 -1.07 -20.47
CA GLN A 106 17.24 -0.90 -21.16
C GLN A 106 18.48 -1.08 -20.24
N ALA A 107 18.36 -0.81 -18.94
CA ALA A 107 19.47 -0.95 -18.02
C ALA A 107 19.70 -2.42 -17.63
N ILE A 108 18.63 -3.16 -17.33
CA ILE A 108 18.75 -4.59 -16.99
C ILE A 108 19.19 -5.43 -18.20
N GLU A 109 18.69 -5.10 -19.41
CA GLU A 109 19.13 -5.72 -20.67
C GLU A 109 20.61 -5.49 -20.96
N ARG A 110 21.11 -4.25 -20.79
CA ARG A 110 22.56 -3.96 -20.95
C ARG A 110 23.43 -4.72 -19.97
N LEU A 111 22.91 -5.10 -18.81
CA LEU A 111 23.63 -5.95 -17.87
C LEU A 111 23.59 -7.43 -18.25
N GLY A 112 22.79 -7.82 -19.25
CA GLY A 112 22.62 -9.20 -19.71
C GLY A 112 21.67 -10.01 -18.83
N PHE A 113 20.65 -9.35 -18.28
CA PHE A 113 19.59 -9.94 -17.44
C PHE A 113 18.18 -9.51 -17.87
N GLY A 114 17.98 -9.27 -19.15
CA GLY A 114 16.64 -9.17 -19.74
C GLY A 114 15.87 -10.50 -19.66
N TYR A 115 14.60 -10.48 -20.01
CA TYR A 115 13.76 -11.67 -19.88
C TYR A 115 14.29 -12.88 -20.63
N GLU A 116 14.70 -12.73 -21.90
CA GLU A 116 15.15 -13.84 -22.73
C GLU A 116 16.49 -14.42 -22.22
N GLU A 117 17.41 -13.58 -21.73
CA GLU A 117 18.67 -14.03 -21.15
C GLU A 117 18.44 -14.82 -19.84
N VAL A 118 17.56 -14.33 -18.97
CA VAL A 118 17.24 -15.01 -17.72
C VAL A 118 16.48 -16.31 -17.97
N ARG A 119 15.54 -16.31 -18.92
CA ARG A 119 14.78 -17.49 -19.36
C ARG A 119 15.69 -18.56 -19.98
N ALA A 120 16.71 -18.13 -20.74
CA ALA A 120 17.68 -19.08 -21.30
C ALA A 120 18.47 -19.81 -20.21
N LEU A 121 18.73 -19.17 -19.07
CA LEU A 121 19.40 -19.79 -17.91
C LEU A 121 18.45 -20.66 -17.07
N HIS A 122 17.16 -20.30 -17.02
CA HIS A 122 16.15 -21.01 -16.26
C HIS A 122 14.78 -20.93 -16.96
N PRO A 123 14.41 -21.90 -17.84
CA PRO A 123 13.21 -21.81 -18.66
C PRO A 123 11.88 -21.70 -17.91
N SER A 124 11.81 -22.16 -16.65
CA SER A 124 10.61 -22.08 -15.83
C SER A 124 10.65 -20.93 -14.79
N VAL A 125 11.56 -19.96 -14.96
CA VAL A 125 11.61 -18.80 -14.09
C VAL A 125 10.41 -17.90 -14.28
N ILE A 126 9.87 -17.35 -13.18
CA ILE A 126 8.97 -16.21 -13.23
C ILE A 126 9.82 -14.95 -13.24
N TYR A 127 9.76 -14.18 -14.31
CA TYR A 127 10.49 -12.93 -14.44
C TYR A 127 9.55 -11.75 -14.20
N CYS A 128 9.80 -10.97 -13.16
CA CYS A 128 8.95 -9.84 -12.78
C CYS A 128 9.66 -8.51 -13.02
N ALA A 129 9.07 -7.67 -13.88
CA ALA A 129 9.50 -6.30 -14.13
C ALA A 129 8.55 -5.31 -13.44
N ALA A 130 9.03 -4.63 -12.42
CA ALA A 130 8.32 -3.56 -11.72
C ALA A 130 8.71 -2.22 -12.36
N THR A 131 7.88 -1.72 -13.27
CA THR A 131 8.20 -0.56 -14.10
C THR A 131 7.46 0.70 -13.67
N GLY A 132 7.96 1.87 -14.06
CA GLY A 132 7.27 3.14 -13.80
C GLY A 132 6.03 3.30 -14.69
N PHE A 133 6.19 2.99 -15.99
CA PHE A 133 5.15 3.02 -17.02
C PHE A 133 5.18 1.71 -17.80
N GLY A 134 4.03 1.33 -18.36
CA GLY A 134 3.91 0.15 -19.20
C GLY A 134 4.85 0.19 -20.42
N GLN A 135 5.47 -0.95 -20.70
CA GLN A 135 6.53 -1.02 -21.72
C GLN A 135 5.98 -0.95 -23.15
N ASP A 136 4.68 -1.12 -23.34
CA ASP A 136 3.99 -0.93 -24.62
C ASP A 136 3.65 0.54 -24.91
N GLY A 137 3.79 1.41 -23.90
CA GLY A 137 3.40 2.80 -23.99
C GLY A 137 4.53 3.77 -24.41
N PRO A 138 4.19 5.00 -24.83
CA PRO A 138 5.17 6.00 -25.26
C PRO A 138 6.03 6.53 -24.11
N HIS A 139 5.69 6.23 -22.85
CA HIS A 139 6.40 6.69 -21.66
C HIS A 139 7.30 5.61 -21.03
N ARG A 140 7.46 4.45 -21.66
CA ARG A 140 8.21 3.29 -21.14
C ARG A 140 9.62 3.62 -20.59
N ASP A 141 10.30 4.59 -21.21
CA ASP A 141 11.67 4.96 -20.82
C ASP A 141 11.73 6.16 -19.85
N ARG A 142 10.57 6.76 -19.50
CA ARG A 142 10.55 7.91 -18.60
C ARG A 142 10.92 7.53 -17.19
N PRO A 143 11.67 8.38 -16.47
CA PRO A 143 11.88 8.21 -15.05
C PRO A 143 10.56 8.35 -14.29
N ALA A 144 10.35 7.48 -13.32
CA ALA A 144 9.17 7.50 -12.46
C ALA A 144 9.58 7.36 -10.99
N PHE A 145 8.97 8.20 -10.16
CA PHE A 145 8.97 8.12 -8.72
C PHE A 145 7.53 8.38 -8.24
N ASP A 146 7.25 8.10 -7.00
CA ASP A 146 5.91 8.19 -6.40
C ASP A 146 5.17 9.48 -6.79
N ASP A 147 5.74 10.67 -6.52
CA ASP A 147 5.10 11.97 -6.78
C ASP A 147 4.78 12.19 -8.26
N ILE A 148 5.65 11.72 -9.16
CA ILE A 148 5.43 11.82 -10.61
C ILE A 148 4.23 10.96 -11.02
N ILE A 149 4.10 9.78 -10.44
CA ILE A 149 2.98 8.86 -10.72
C ILE A 149 1.69 9.38 -10.09
N GLN A 150 1.71 9.92 -8.87
CA GLN A 150 0.55 10.59 -8.26
C GLN A 150 0.01 11.69 -9.16
N SER A 151 0.91 12.51 -9.74
CA SER A 151 0.51 13.58 -10.66
C SER A 151 -0.03 13.05 -11.98
N ALA A 152 0.63 12.05 -12.55
CA ALA A 152 0.25 11.51 -13.85
C ALA A 152 -1.12 10.80 -13.84
N CYS A 153 -1.48 10.11 -12.74
CA CYS A 153 -2.74 9.38 -12.60
C CYS A 153 -3.94 10.23 -12.13
N GLY A 154 -3.74 11.53 -11.89
CA GLY A 154 -4.79 12.44 -11.45
C GLY A 154 -4.99 12.51 -9.93
N LEU A 155 -4.27 11.72 -9.13
CA LEU A 155 -4.43 11.71 -7.67
C LEU A 155 -4.07 13.05 -7.03
N THR A 156 -3.01 13.71 -7.52
CA THR A 156 -2.59 15.04 -7.05
C THR A 156 -3.69 16.10 -7.28
N ALA A 157 -4.39 16.03 -8.43
CA ALA A 157 -5.53 16.91 -8.70
C ALA A 157 -6.71 16.61 -7.78
N LEU A 158 -7.00 15.32 -7.53
CA LEU A 158 -8.05 14.90 -6.60
C LEU A 158 -7.77 15.38 -5.17
N ASN A 159 -6.54 15.20 -4.69
CA ASN A 159 -6.14 15.63 -3.35
C ASN A 159 -6.18 17.16 -3.18
N GLY A 160 -6.01 17.90 -4.27
CA GLY A 160 -6.13 19.36 -4.29
C GLY A 160 -7.56 19.91 -4.28
N ILE A 161 -8.58 19.05 -4.40
CA ILE A 161 -9.98 19.51 -4.38
C ILE A 161 -10.32 20.13 -3.03
N GLY A 162 -10.73 21.40 -3.06
CA GLY A 162 -10.99 22.19 -1.84
C GLY A 162 -9.76 22.88 -1.25
N HIS A 163 -8.59 22.73 -1.85
CA HIS A 163 -7.36 23.44 -1.55
C HIS A 163 -7.09 24.54 -2.58
N ALA A 164 -6.11 25.41 -2.32
CA ALA A 164 -5.73 26.49 -3.24
C ALA A 164 -4.98 25.98 -4.50
N ALA A 165 -4.41 24.78 -4.44
CA ALA A 165 -3.61 24.18 -5.51
C ALA A 165 -3.68 22.64 -5.44
N PRO A 166 -3.31 21.95 -6.54
CA PRO A 166 -3.03 20.50 -6.47
C PRO A 166 -2.01 20.18 -5.39
N ASP A 167 -2.19 19.04 -4.71
CA ASP A 167 -1.31 18.63 -3.63
C ASP A 167 -1.08 17.11 -3.63
N TYR A 168 0.11 16.67 -3.19
CA TYR A 168 0.41 15.25 -3.04
C TYR A 168 -0.28 14.66 -1.81
N VAL A 169 -0.68 13.41 -1.93
CA VAL A 169 -0.93 12.61 -0.72
C VAL A 169 0.41 12.44 0.00
N PRO A 170 0.56 12.85 1.27
CA PRO A 170 1.83 12.81 1.98
C PRO A 170 2.20 11.37 2.42
N SER A 171 2.28 10.48 1.46
CA SER A 171 2.57 9.06 1.63
C SER A 171 3.04 8.48 0.30
N LEU A 172 3.98 7.54 0.31
CA LEU A 172 4.43 6.81 -0.88
C LEU A 172 3.32 5.89 -1.39
N ILE A 173 2.23 6.49 -1.84
CA ILE A 173 0.99 5.76 -2.18
C ILE A 173 1.13 4.99 -3.49
N ALA A 174 1.85 5.53 -4.49
CA ALA A 174 2.10 4.88 -5.75
C ALA A 174 3.00 3.65 -5.57
N ASP A 175 4.12 3.80 -4.85
CA ASP A 175 5.02 2.70 -4.52
C ASP A 175 4.31 1.57 -3.77
N LYS A 176 3.52 1.92 -2.75
CA LYS A 176 2.85 0.92 -1.91
C LYS A 176 1.71 0.20 -2.65
N THR A 177 0.91 0.93 -3.41
CA THR A 177 -0.18 0.34 -4.21
C THR A 177 0.39 -0.61 -5.28
N ALA A 178 1.41 -0.16 -6.01
CA ALA A 178 2.09 -1.00 -6.99
C ALA A 178 2.81 -2.18 -6.34
N GLY A 179 3.38 -2.01 -5.12
CA GLY A 179 3.98 -3.09 -4.34
C GLY A 179 2.99 -4.20 -3.99
N LEU A 180 1.78 -3.85 -3.58
CA LEU A 180 0.70 -4.81 -3.35
C LEU A 180 0.28 -5.52 -4.64
N ALA A 181 0.17 -4.79 -5.75
CA ALA A 181 -0.14 -5.35 -7.06
C ALA A 181 0.95 -6.32 -7.53
N LEU A 182 2.24 -5.96 -7.35
CA LEU A 182 3.37 -6.81 -7.71
C LEU A 182 3.39 -8.10 -6.86
N ALA A 183 3.15 -8.01 -5.55
CA ALA A 183 3.03 -9.19 -4.70
C ALA A 183 1.90 -10.12 -5.17
N THR A 184 0.74 -9.55 -5.52
CA THR A 184 -0.41 -10.30 -6.05
C THR A 184 -0.09 -10.97 -7.40
N ALA A 185 0.59 -10.24 -8.30
CA ALA A 185 0.99 -10.77 -9.61
C ALA A 185 2.01 -11.90 -9.48
N MET A 186 3.00 -11.77 -8.57
CA MET A 186 3.96 -12.84 -8.26
C MET A 186 3.27 -14.10 -7.72
N LEU A 187 2.29 -13.94 -6.82
CA LEU A 187 1.49 -15.06 -6.31
C LEU A 187 0.68 -15.74 -7.42
N GLY A 188 0.03 -14.96 -8.29
CA GLY A 188 -0.68 -15.48 -9.46
C GLY A 188 0.22 -16.28 -10.39
N ALA A 189 1.42 -15.77 -10.66
CA ALA A 189 2.42 -16.45 -11.48
C ALA A 189 2.95 -17.74 -10.84
N LEU A 190 3.16 -17.74 -9.51
CA LEU A 190 3.53 -18.96 -8.77
C LEU A 190 2.44 -20.05 -8.86
N VAL A 191 1.17 -19.67 -8.68
CA VAL A 191 0.04 -20.60 -8.83
C VAL A 191 -0.03 -21.15 -10.25
N CYS A 192 0.24 -20.33 -11.26
CA CYS A 192 0.31 -20.78 -12.65
C CYS A 192 1.46 -21.78 -12.85
N LYS A 193 2.67 -21.42 -12.38
CA LYS A 193 3.86 -22.26 -12.47
C LYS A 193 3.67 -23.61 -11.75
N ASP A 194 3.06 -23.59 -10.55
CA ASP A 194 2.79 -24.82 -9.79
C ASP A 194 1.86 -25.77 -10.56
N ARG A 195 0.86 -25.25 -11.25
CA ARG A 195 -0.11 -26.04 -12.03
C ARG A 195 0.40 -26.51 -13.39
N THR A 196 1.26 -25.74 -14.04
CA THR A 196 1.63 -25.92 -15.44
C THR A 196 3.10 -26.28 -15.65
N GLY A 197 3.96 -26.03 -14.66
CA GLY A 197 5.41 -26.11 -14.78
C GLY A 197 6.05 -24.96 -15.58
N VAL A 198 5.24 -23.99 -16.06
CA VAL A 198 5.71 -22.93 -16.96
C VAL A 198 5.91 -21.62 -16.22
N GLY A 199 7.12 -21.07 -16.31
CA GLY A 199 7.41 -19.70 -15.90
C GLY A 199 6.94 -18.68 -16.95
N GLN A 200 6.94 -17.39 -16.59
CA GLN A 200 6.44 -16.35 -17.49
C GLN A 200 7.04 -14.98 -17.18
N TYR A 201 6.95 -14.06 -18.14
CA TYR A 201 7.16 -12.64 -17.94
C TYR A 201 5.93 -12.02 -17.27
N VAL A 202 6.16 -11.23 -16.24
CA VAL A 202 5.14 -10.47 -15.50
C VAL A 202 5.60 -9.02 -15.44
N GLU A 203 4.78 -8.12 -15.91
CA GLU A 203 5.02 -6.68 -15.78
C GLU A 203 3.98 -6.04 -14.88
N VAL A 204 4.44 -5.19 -13.97
CA VAL A 204 3.57 -4.38 -13.11
C VAL A 204 4.01 -2.92 -13.21
N PRO A 205 3.34 -2.13 -14.05
CA PRO A 205 3.64 -0.70 -14.19
C PRO A 205 2.94 0.12 -13.09
N MET A 206 3.70 1.00 -12.44
CA MET A 206 3.21 1.81 -11.33
C MET A 206 2.10 2.77 -11.78
N PHE A 207 2.27 3.40 -12.95
CA PHE A 207 1.31 4.39 -13.46
C PHE A 207 -0.05 3.76 -13.75
N GLU A 208 -0.11 2.68 -14.53
CA GLU A 208 -1.35 2.01 -14.87
C GLU A 208 -2.00 1.38 -13.64
N THR A 209 -1.19 0.88 -12.71
CA THR A 209 -1.67 0.32 -11.45
C THR A 209 -2.36 1.38 -10.59
N LEU A 210 -1.70 2.53 -10.36
CA LEU A 210 -2.30 3.60 -9.54
C LEU A 210 -3.44 4.28 -10.28
N THR A 211 -3.38 4.42 -11.61
CA THR A 211 -4.48 4.93 -12.42
C THR A 211 -5.72 4.05 -12.27
N SER A 212 -5.56 2.73 -12.39
CA SER A 212 -6.65 1.77 -12.19
C SER A 212 -7.24 1.86 -10.77
N PHE A 213 -6.38 2.01 -9.76
CA PHE A 213 -6.81 2.18 -8.37
C PHE A 213 -7.65 3.46 -8.18
N VAL A 214 -7.20 4.59 -8.74
CA VAL A 214 -7.91 5.87 -8.66
C VAL A 214 -9.22 5.84 -9.46
N LEU A 215 -9.22 5.23 -10.63
CA LEU A 215 -10.40 5.18 -11.51
C LEU A 215 -11.44 4.14 -11.08
N ALA A 216 -11.18 3.32 -10.09
CA ALA A 216 -12.14 2.33 -9.60
C ALA A 216 -13.49 2.98 -9.21
N GLU A 217 -13.46 4.14 -8.57
CA GLU A 217 -14.65 4.95 -8.28
C GLU A 217 -14.72 6.25 -9.08
N HIS A 218 -13.59 6.76 -9.59
CA HIS A 218 -13.53 8.07 -10.24
C HIS A 218 -13.68 8.03 -11.77
N LEU A 219 -13.81 6.87 -12.40
CA LEU A 219 -14.15 6.81 -13.83
C LEU A 219 -15.50 7.50 -14.09
N GLY A 220 -16.46 7.34 -13.18
CA GLY A 220 -17.71 8.12 -13.14
C GLY A 220 -18.48 8.09 -14.46
N GLY A 221 -18.82 9.28 -14.98
CA GLY A 221 -19.54 9.41 -16.25
C GLY A 221 -18.75 8.89 -17.46
N LEU A 222 -17.41 8.86 -17.40
CA LEU A 222 -16.59 8.31 -18.48
C LEU A 222 -16.76 6.79 -18.67
N THR A 223 -17.40 6.10 -17.75
CA THR A 223 -17.76 4.68 -17.89
C THR A 223 -18.70 4.43 -19.08
N PHE A 224 -19.51 5.41 -19.43
CA PHE A 224 -20.54 5.29 -20.45
C PHE A 224 -20.14 6.12 -21.68
N ASP A 225 -19.90 5.45 -22.81
CA ASP A 225 -19.55 6.12 -24.05
C ASP A 225 -20.67 7.11 -24.47
N GLY A 226 -20.28 8.33 -24.87
CA GLY A 226 -21.21 9.42 -25.19
C GLY A 226 -21.91 10.08 -23.97
N SER A 227 -21.59 9.71 -22.77
CA SER A 227 -22.11 10.38 -21.55
C SER A 227 -21.58 11.81 -21.44
N THR A 228 -22.47 12.74 -21.02
CA THR A 228 -22.11 14.12 -20.66
C THR A 228 -21.82 14.28 -19.17
N GLN A 229 -21.95 13.20 -18.39
CA GLN A 229 -21.68 13.25 -16.97
C GLN A 229 -20.16 13.32 -16.71
N PRO A 230 -19.74 14.08 -15.69
CA PRO A 230 -18.30 14.24 -15.41
C PRO A 230 -17.67 12.95 -14.85
N ALA A 231 -16.35 12.88 -14.97
CA ALA A 231 -15.55 11.96 -14.18
C ALA A 231 -15.66 12.26 -12.68
N GLY A 232 -15.34 11.30 -11.86
CA GLY A 232 -15.27 11.45 -10.41
C GLY A 232 -16.53 10.98 -9.68
N TYR A 233 -16.32 10.47 -8.47
CA TYR A 233 -17.39 10.07 -7.58
C TYR A 233 -17.88 11.29 -6.78
N GLN A 234 -18.92 11.95 -7.27
CA GLN A 234 -19.39 13.24 -6.80
C GLN A 234 -19.66 13.27 -5.28
N ARG A 235 -20.15 12.18 -4.69
CA ARG A 235 -20.39 12.09 -3.26
C ARG A 235 -19.13 12.34 -2.40
N ILE A 236 -17.94 12.02 -2.90
CA ILE A 236 -16.68 12.30 -2.20
C ILE A 236 -16.18 13.69 -2.57
N LEU A 237 -16.32 14.11 -3.83
CA LEU A 237 -15.75 15.33 -4.36
C LEU A 237 -16.47 16.61 -3.95
N THR A 238 -17.72 16.53 -3.50
CA THR A 238 -18.55 17.72 -3.16
C THR A 238 -18.12 18.47 -1.89
N GLY A 239 -16.98 18.13 -1.28
CA GLY A 239 -16.38 18.88 -0.17
C GLY A 239 -17.08 18.74 1.19
N GLY A 240 -18.27 18.15 1.25
CA GLY A 240 -19.01 17.93 2.51
C GLY A 240 -18.45 16.76 3.33
N ARG A 241 -17.86 15.77 2.66
CA ARG A 241 -17.33 14.56 3.31
C ARG A 241 -15.90 14.76 3.79
N ARG A 242 -15.77 15.37 4.94
CA ARG A 242 -14.49 15.66 5.62
C ARG A 242 -14.62 15.47 7.12
N PRO A 243 -13.53 15.39 7.89
CA PRO A 243 -13.61 15.41 9.35
C PRO A 243 -14.39 16.62 9.85
N ALA A 244 -15.30 16.38 10.78
CA ALA A 244 -16.12 17.42 11.38
C ALA A 244 -15.38 18.04 12.59
N ARG A 245 -15.45 19.38 12.71
CA ARG A 245 -14.93 20.07 13.88
C ARG A 245 -15.81 19.78 15.09
N THR A 246 -15.20 19.54 16.24
CA THR A 246 -15.85 19.41 17.55
C THR A 246 -15.50 20.61 18.43
N ALA A 247 -15.96 20.65 19.67
CA ALA A 247 -15.61 21.71 20.60
C ALA A 247 -14.11 21.77 20.95
N ASP A 248 -13.41 20.61 20.88
CA ASP A 248 -12.04 20.45 21.31
C ASP A 248 -11.11 19.82 20.25
N GLY A 249 -11.57 19.57 19.05
CA GLY A 249 -10.76 18.95 18.01
C GLY A 249 -11.53 18.60 16.74
N PHE A 250 -11.34 17.37 16.25
CA PHE A 250 -12.00 16.85 15.06
C PHE A 250 -12.41 15.38 15.22
N ILE A 251 -13.48 15.01 14.54
CA ILE A 251 -13.99 13.63 14.47
C ILE A 251 -14.28 13.23 13.02
N ALA A 252 -13.91 12.02 12.64
CA ALA A 252 -14.49 11.37 11.48
C ALA A 252 -15.80 10.71 11.91
N MET A 253 -16.94 11.20 11.39
CA MET A 253 -18.27 10.68 11.68
C MET A 253 -19.01 10.51 10.37
N LEU A 254 -19.55 9.32 10.13
CA LEU A 254 -20.18 8.97 8.87
C LEU A 254 -21.58 8.37 9.06
N PRO A 255 -22.62 9.15 9.30
CA PRO A 255 -23.98 8.68 9.15
C PRO A 255 -24.19 8.29 7.68
N TYR A 256 -24.44 7.01 7.41
CA TYR A 256 -24.48 6.49 6.04
C TYR A 256 -25.87 6.08 5.61
N THR A 257 -26.63 5.48 6.52
CA THR A 257 -27.99 4.98 6.28
C THR A 257 -29.04 5.98 6.72
N GLU A 258 -30.29 5.78 6.27
CA GLU A 258 -31.45 6.49 6.80
C GLU A 258 -31.51 6.39 8.34
N LYS A 259 -31.35 5.19 8.89
CA LYS A 259 -31.32 4.95 10.35
C LYS A 259 -30.29 5.83 11.05
N HIS A 260 -29.06 5.92 10.51
CA HIS A 260 -27.99 6.71 11.13
C HIS A 260 -28.31 8.21 11.14
N TRP A 261 -28.82 8.75 10.03
CA TRP A 261 -29.20 10.17 9.94
C TRP A 261 -30.37 10.51 10.84
N ASN A 262 -31.42 9.69 10.85
CA ASN A 262 -32.57 9.89 11.72
C ASN A 262 -32.16 9.82 13.20
N ALA A 263 -31.31 8.85 13.59
CA ALA A 263 -30.81 8.74 14.94
C ALA A 263 -29.94 9.95 15.32
N PHE A 264 -29.07 10.41 14.44
CA PHE A 264 -28.24 11.60 14.66
C PHE A 264 -29.11 12.84 14.86
N PHE A 265 -30.08 13.13 13.96
CA PHE A 265 -30.93 14.31 14.09
C PHE A 265 -31.84 14.25 15.29
N ALA A 266 -32.36 13.08 15.65
CA ALA A 266 -33.16 12.91 16.87
C ALA A 266 -32.31 13.18 18.13
N PHE A 267 -31.04 12.69 18.17
CA PHE A 267 -30.15 12.91 19.29
C PHE A 267 -29.82 14.39 19.51
N VAL A 268 -29.69 15.16 18.43
CA VAL A 268 -29.38 16.60 18.51
C VAL A 268 -30.63 17.50 18.52
N ASP A 269 -31.82 16.91 18.65
CA ASP A 269 -33.11 17.59 18.65
C ASP A 269 -33.34 18.46 17.39
N ARG A 270 -32.98 17.92 16.23
CA ARG A 270 -33.10 18.56 14.91
C ARG A 270 -33.93 17.69 13.95
N SER A 271 -35.08 17.23 14.41
CA SER A 271 -36.08 16.48 13.60
C SER A 271 -36.55 17.26 12.37
N ASP A 272 -36.48 18.61 12.41
CA ASP A 272 -36.72 19.50 11.28
C ASP A 272 -35.79 19.18 10.09
N LEU A 273 -34.53 18.85 10.34
CA LEU A 273 -33.58 18.49 9.31
C LEU A 273 -33.87 17.10 8.72
N ALA A 274 -34.30 16.16 9.53
CA ALA A 274 -34.70 14.84 9.02
C ALA A 274 -35.86 14.97 8.02
N ALA A 275 -36.87 15.81 8.32
CA ALA A 275 -37.98 16.09 7.42
C ALA A 275 -37.54 16.87 6.16
N LYS A 276 -36.59 17.82 6.30
CA LYS A 276 -36.06 18.64 5.20
C LYS A 276 -35.41 17.79 4.07
N TYR A 277 -34.78 16.68 4.42
CA TYR A 277 -33.96 15.89 3.48
C TYR A 277 -34.64 14.62 2.97
N ASP A 278 -35.85 14.28 3.43
CA ASP A 278 -36.52 13.01 3.11
C ASP A 278 -35.55 11.81 3.19
N MET A 279 -35.22 11.41 4.42
CA MET A 279 -34.20 10.38 4.66
C MET A 279 -34.52 9.02 4.03
N SER A 280 -35.81 8.76 3.68
CA SER A 280 -36.26 7.52 3.04
C SER A 280 -35.87 7.44 1.57
N ASP A 281 -35.80 8.56 0.85
CA ASP A 281 -35.36 8.59 -0.54
C ASP A 281 -33.83 8.71 -0.65
N ARG A 282 -33.18 7.60 -1.00
CA ARG A 282 -31.72 7.54 -1.17
C ARG A 282 -31.21 8.45 -2.30
N HIS A 283 -31.97 8.63 -3.38
CA HIS A 283 -31.54 9.46 -4.51
C HIS A 283 -31.60 10.94 -4.14
N GLN A 284 -32.67 11.40 -3.54
CA GLN A 284 -32.79 12.78 -3.07
C GLN A 284 -31.74 13.09 -1.98
N ARG A 285 -31.58 12.19 -1.02
CA ARG A 285 -30.52 12.32 0.00
C ARG A 285 -29.13 12.44 -0.61
N ASN A 286 -28.79 11.62 -1.61
CA ASN A 286 -27.50 11.71 -2.29
C ASN A 286 -27.34 12.99 -3.12
N ALA A 287 -28.40 13.48 -3.76
CA ALA A 287 -28.37 14.73 -4.50
C ALA A 287 -28.08 15.94 -3.60
N ARG A 288 -28.51 15.89 -2.35
CA ARG A 288 -28.32 16.97 -1.36
C ARG A 288 -27.28 16.65 -0.30
N ILE A 289 -26.37 15.71 -0.59
CA ILE A 289 -25.41 15.18 0.39
C ILE A 289 -24.47 16.25 0.96
N ALA A 290 -24.07 17.22 0.15
CA ALA A 290 -23.23 18.33 0.58
C ALA A 290 -23.91 19.23 1.62
N GLU A 291 -25.21 19.54 1.42
CA GLU A 291 -26.01 20.31 2.37
C GLU A 291 -26.18 19.53 3.68
N LEU A 292 -26.48 18.24 3.57
CA LEU A 292 -26.67 17.34 4.71
C LEU A 292 -25.42 17.26 5.60
N TYR A 293 -24.25 17.10 5.01
CA TYR A 293 -22.98 17.19 5.76
C TYR A 293 -22.70 18.61 6.28
N GLY A 294 -23.08 19.65 5.54
CA GLY A 294 -22.98 21.03 5.99
C GLY A 294 -23.77 21.28 7.29
N ASP A 295 -25.02 20.80 7.34
CA ASP A 295 -25.85 20.91 8.56
C ASP A 295 -25.23 20.10 9.72
N MET A 296 -24.73 18.88 9.47
CA MET A 296 -24.01 18.10 10.47
C MET A 296 -22.79 18.87 11.01
N HIS A 297 -21.96 19.42 10.14
CA HIS A 297 -20.77 20.18 10.52
C HIS A 297 -21.10 21.47 11.32
N SER A 298 -22.27 22.04 11.13
CA SER A 298 -22.72 23.20 11.92
C SER A 298 -23.12 22.81 13.35
N ILE A 299 -23.46 21.56 13.57
CA ILE A 299 -23.93 21.02 14.85
C ILE A 299 -22.76 20.47 15.67
N THR A 300 -21.79 19.83 15.03
CA THR A 300 -20.71 19.09 15.71
C THR A 300 -19.83 19.95 16.65
N PRO A 301 -19.63 21.27 16.46
CA PRO A 301 -18.90 22.10 17.44
C PRO A 301 -19.59 22.26 18.81
N SER A 302 -20.83 21.80 18.96
CA SER A 302 -21.59 21.91 20.22
C SER A 302 -21.16 20.94 21.32
N ARG A 303 -20.32 19.94 21.00
CA ARG A 303 -19.86 18.90 21.94
C ARG A 303 -18.39 18.56 21.71
N THR A 304 -17.76 17.98 22.71
CA THR A 304 -16.38 17.46 22.64
C THR A 304 -16.30 16.21 21.75
N THR A 305 -15.10 15.90 21.30
CA THR A 305 -14.83 14.66 20.52
C THR A 305 -15.24 13.42 21.31
N ALA A 306 -14.95 13.36 22.60
CA ALA A 306 -15.31 12.23 23.46
C ALA A 306 -16.81 12.05 23.59
N GLU A 307 -17.57 13.13 23.77
CA GLU A 307 -19.05 13.09 23.81
C GLU A 307 -19.64 12.63 22.49
N TRP A 308 -19.08 13.05 21.34
CA TRP A 308 -19.53 12.57 20.04
C TRP A 308 -19.21 11.08 19.80
N VAL A 309 -18.04 10.61 20.24
CA VAL A 309 -17.70 9.17 20.14
C VAL A 309 -18.72 8.35 20.94
N ALA A 310 -18.97 8.71 22.21
CA ALA A 310 -19.95 8.00 23.03
C ALA A 310 -21.38 8.03 22.42
N CYS A 311 -21.78 9.17 21.86
CA CYS A 311 -23.04 9.29 21.13
C CYS A 311 -23.12 8.37 19.92
N CYS A 312 -22.11 8.39 19.06
CA CYS A 312 -22.07 7.58 17.84
C CYS A 312 -22.07 6.09 18.15
N GLU A 313 -21.32 5.67 19.18
CA GLU A 313 -21.33 4.27 19.66
C GLU A 313 -22.74 3.85 20.11
N ALA A 314 -23.42 4.68 20.90
CA ALA A 314 -24.79 4.40 21.34
C ALA A 314 -25.81 4.35 20.19
N LEU A 315 -25.58 5.09 19.10
CA LEU A 315 -26.45 5.17 17.93
C LEU A 315 -26.05 4.21 16.81
N ASP A 316 -24.99 3.42 16.97
CA ASP A 316 -24.42 2.55 15.94
C ASP A 316 -23.99 3.34 14.67
N VAL A 317 -23.51 4.57 14.85
CA VAL A 317 -23.01 5.44 13.78
C VAL A 317 -21.48 5.31 13.68
N PRO A 318 -20.93 4.96 12.51
CA PRO A 318 -19.47 4.85 12.35
C PRO A 318 -18.78 6.18 12.67
N CYS A 319 -17.84 6.13 13.61
CA CYS A 319 -17.04 7.30 13.99
C CYS A 319 -15.66 6.89 14.52
N THR A 320 -14.73 7.85 14.50
CA THR A 320 -13.43 7.73 15.17
C THR A 320 -12.85 9.13 15.42
N PRO A 321 -12.11 9.38 16.50
CA PRO A 321 -11.26 10.56 16.61
C PRO A 321 -10.23 10.60 15.48
N ILE A 322 -9.66 11.77 15.20
CA ILE A 322 -8.53 11.89 14.28
C ILE A 322 -7.26 11.67 15.09
N TYR A 323 -6.53 10.61 14.80
CA TYR A 323 -5.27 10.27 15.46
C TYR A 323 -4.07 10.87 14.74
N ALA A 324 -3.12 11.42 15.48
CA ALA A 324 -1.78 11.69 14.98
C ALA A 324 -0.97 10.38 14.87
N LEU A 325 0.09 10.38 14.06
CA LEU A 325 0.91 9.16 13.86
C LEU A 325 1.53 8.66 15.18
N GLU A 326 1.92 9.58 16.05
CA GLU A 326 2.52 9.28 17.35
C GLU A 326 1.54 8.58 18.29
N GLU A 327 0.25 8.89 18.18
CA GLU A 327 -0.80 8.33 19.02
C GLU A 327 -1.15 6.87 18.64
N LEU A 328 -0.80 6.44 17.41
CA LEU A 328 -1.10 5.08 16.96
C LEU A 328 -0.42 4.00 17.81
N VAL A 329 0.72 4.32 18.42
CA VAL A 329 1.42 3.39 19.33
C VAL A 329 0.59 3.08 20.56
N ASP A 330 -0.21 4.03 21.00
CA ASP A 330 -1.07 3.94 22.17
C ASP A 330 -2.52 3.60 21.83
N HIS A 331 -2.85 3.48 20.55
CA HIS A 331 -4.21 3.19 20.09
C HIS A 331 -4.74 1.88 20.70
N PRO A 332 -5.89 1.87 21.41
CA PRO A 332 -6.37 0.73 22.19
C PRO A 332 -6.49 -0.56 21.38
N HIS A 333 -7.04 -0.47 20.16
CA HIS A 333 -7.18 -1.63 19.28
C HIS A 333 -5.81 -2.17 18.81
N LEU A 334 -4.88 -1.29 18.44
CA LEU A 334 -3.54 -1.73 17.98
C LEU A 334 -2.74 -2.38 19.10
N LYS A 335 -2.90 -1.91 20.36
CA LYS A 335 -2.34 -2.57 21.55
C LYS A 335 -2.99 -3.94 21.78
N ALA A 336 -4.30 -4.01 21.73
CA ALA A 336 -5.03 -5.27 22.00
C ALA A 336 -4.72 -6.40 21.00
N VAL A 337 -4.27 -6.04 19.79
CA VAL A 337 -3.90 -7.01 18.75
C VAL A 337 -2.38 -7.19 18.59
N ASP A 338 -1.57 -6.63 19.49
CA ASP A 338 -0.10 -6.66 19.45
C ASP A 338 0.44 -6.23 18.07
N PHE A 339 -0.10 -5.11 17.55
CA PHE A 339 0.24 -4.64 16.21
C PHE A 339 1.71 -4.19 16.11
N PHE A 340 2.22 -3.56 17.17
CA PHE A 340 3.61 -3.16 17.29
C PHE A 340 4.39 -4.15 18.13
N GLU A 341 5.48 -4.67 17.58
CA GLU A 341 6.41 -5.54 18.26
C GLU A 341 7.71 -4.77 18.59
N THR A 342 8.22 -4.94 19.81
CA THR A 342 9.56 -4.47 20.18
C THR A 342 10.50 -5.65 20.13
N VAL A 343 11.56 -5.55 19.31
CA VAL A 343 12.51 -6.62 19.07
C VAL A 343 13.95 -6.10 19.17
N GLU A 344 14.90 -7.02 19.44
CA GLU A 344 16.33 -6.72 19.38
C GLU A 344 16.84 -6.94 17.94
N HIS A 345 17.23 -5.84 17.29
CA HIS A 345 17.85 -5.89 15.98
C HIS A 345 19.36 -6.16 16.14
N PRO A 346 19.98 -7.01 15.30
CA PRO A 346 21.41 -7.39 15.46
C PRO A 346 22.39 -6.21 15.49
N THR A 347 22.07 -5.10 14.81
CA THR A 347 22.95 -3.93 14.73
C THR A 347 22.35 -2.65 15.30
N GLU A 348 21.01 -2.52 15.32
CA GLU A 348 20.33 -1.28 15.70
C GLU A 348 19.80 -1.29 17.15
N GLY A 349 20.00 -2.41 17.91
CA GLY A 349 19.47 -2.55 19.25
C GLY A 349 17.94 -2.71 19.24
N ARG A 350 17.27 -2.17 20.26
CA ARG A 350 15.82 -2.27 20.37
C ARG A 350 15.12 -1.42 19.32
N ILE A 351 14.39 -2.05 18.42
CA ILE A 351 13.56 -1.39 17.43
C ILE A 351 12.08 -1.75 17.63
N ARG A 352 11.20 -0.89 17.14
CA ARG A 352 9.78 -1.18 17.02
C ARG A 352 9.45 -1.48 15.55
N ARG A 353 8.75 -2.58 15.32
CA ARG A 353 8.29 -2.96 13.99
C ARG A 353 6.78 -3.25 14.00
N VAL A 354 6.17 -3.21 12.83
CA VAL A 354 4.79 -3.63 12.60
C VAL A 354 4.80 -5.12 12.26
N ARG A 355 3.98 -5.94 12.94
CA ARG A 355 3.83 -7.35 12.61
C ARG A 355 3.16 -7.55 11.23
N PRO A 356 3.30 -8.71 10.59
CA PRO A 356 2.48 -9.06 9.43
C PRO A 356 0.99 -8.97 9.77
N THR A 357 0.20 -8.35 8.90
CA THR A 357 -1.21 -8.03 9.20
C THR A 357 -2.16 -9.18 8.90
N ALA A 358 -1.89 -9.97 7.85
CA ALA A 358 -2.71 -11.13 7.51
C ALA A 358 -2.48 -12.28 8.51
N ARG A 359 -3.53 -13.04 8.79
CA ARG A 359 -3.48 -14.21 9.66
C ARG A 359 -3.92 -15.45 8.88
N PHE A 360 -3.07 -16.47 8.88
CA PHE A 360 -3.35 -17.77 8.29
C PHE A 360 -3.44 -18.79 9.43
N SER A 361 -4.52 -19.56 9.49
CA SER A 361 -4.74 -20.55 10.56
C SER A 361 -3.74 -21.70 10.52
N GLU A 362 -3.35 -22.15 9.33
CA GLU A 362 -2.49 -23.32 9.14
C GLU A 362 -1.04 -22.98 8.83
N THR A 363 -0.78 -21.85 8.15
CA THR A 363 0.52 -21.41 7.68
C THR A 363 0.81 -19.97 8.13
N PRO A 364 1.02 -19.74 9.43
CA PRO A 364 1.12 -18.38 9.97
C PRO A 364 2.27 -17.59 9.34
N LEU A 365 2.02 -16.31 9.11
CA LEU A 365 3.06 -15.38 8.67
C LEU A 365 4.04 -15.12 9.81
N SER A 366 5.32 -14.95 9.49
CA SER A 366 6.34 -14.73 10.49
C SER A 366 7.48 -13.82 10.01
N VAL A 367 8.03 -13.05 10.94
CA VAL A 367 9.31 -12.36 10.75
C VAL A 367 10.40 -13.28 11.30
N ARG A 368 11.20 -13.84 10.40
CA ARG A 368 12.26 -14.82 10.70
C ARG A 368 13.63 -14.17 10.85
N SER A 369 13.81 -13.00 10.23
CA SER A 369 15.01 -12.19 10.35
C SER A 369 14.67 -10.70 10.19
N GLU A 370 15.45 -9.87 10.85
CA GLU A 370 15.43 -8.43 10.62
C GLU A 370 16.16 -8.07 9.31
N ALA A 371 16.03 -6.78 8.87
CA ALA A 371 16.56 -6.30 7.60
C ALA A 371 18.10 -6.21 7.56
#